data_970eaf88a499dc089b2fce492fac8cda
#
_entry.id   970eaf88a499dc089b2fce492fac8cda
#
_cell.length_a   1.000
_cell.length_b   1.000
_cell.length_c   1.000
_cell.angle_alpha   90.00
_cell.angle_beta   90.00
_cell.angle_gamma   90.00
#
_symmetry.space_group_name_H-M   'P 1'
#
loop_
_entity.id
_entity.type
_entity.pdbx_description
1 polymer ?
#
loop_
_entity_poly.entity_id
_entity_poly.type
_entity_poly.pdbx_seq_one_letter_code
_entity_poly.pdbx_strand_id
1 'polypeptide(L)'
;MALDIKPTRSELINLKRRIKQTQNGYNLLKLKRDGLFHEFRTLLSEMIEAREGLVGTYRQAVQSISLAGAIEGGLAVKSAAIAISNRPEVEVSPRNIMGVVVPSVQGTNLTSTISERGVGLIGGSAYIDEAADSYSA
;
A
#
# COMPACT_ATOMS: atom_id res chain seq x y z
N MET A 1 -12.88 19.47 39.97
CA MET A 1 -14.12 20.29 39.95
C MET A 1 -15.19 19.50 40.66
N ALA A 2 -15.60 19.96 41.83
CA ALA A 2 -16.75 19.40 42.56
C ALA A 2 -18.02 19.82 41.80
N LEU A 3 -18.81 18.89 41.35
CA LEU A 3 -20.13 19.14 40.78
C LEU A 3 -21.05 19.59 41.91
N ASP A 4 -21.49 20.86 41.88
CA ASP A 4 -22.50 21.39 42.78
C ASP A 4 -23.85 20.74 42.46
N ILE A 5 -24.10 19.59 43.09
CA ILE A 5 -25.29 18.76 42.83
C ILE A 5 -26.34 19.09 43.86
N LYS A 6 -27.44 19.70 43.45
CA LYS A 6 -28.62 19.92 44.31
C LYS A 6 -29.37 18.61 44.46
N PRO A 7 -29.67 18.13 45.70
CA PRO A 7 -30.31 16.85 45.93
C PRO A 7 -31.83 16.94 45.63
N THR A 8 -32.20 17.00 44.35
CA THR A 8 -33.59 17.03 43.91
C THR A 8 -33.90 15.79 43.01
N ARG A 9 -35.19 15.37 43.00
CA ARG A 9 -35.61 14.27 42.12
C ARG A 9 -35.37 14.53 40.64
N SER A 10 -35.50 15.76 40.22
CA SER A 10 -35.25 16.19 38.84
C SER A 10 -33.77 15.99 38.48
N GLU A 11 -32.87 16.38 39.37
CA GLU A 11 -31.44 16.23 39.16
C GLU A 11 -30.99 14.76 39.13
N LEU A 12 -31.62 13.91 39.96
CA LEU A 12 -31.37 12.48 39.91
C LEU A 12 -31.74 11.87 38.55
N ILE A 13 -32.89 12.25 37.99
CA ILE A 13 -33.34 11.76 36.67
C ILE A 13 -32.36 12.25 35.58
N ASN A 14 -31.95 13.51 35.64
CA ASN A 14 -30.98 14.07 34.68
C ASN A 14 -29.62 13.38 34.76
N LEU A 15 -29.12 13.10 35.95
CA LEU A 15 -27.87 12.36 36.14
C LEU A 15 -27.97 10.92 35.61
N LYS A 16 -29.06 10.21 35.88
CA LYS A 16 -29.28 8.87 35.32
C LYS A 16 -29.30 8.89 33.78
N ARG A 17 -29.93 9.90 33.19
CA ARG A 17 -29.94 10.06 31.71
C ARG A 17 -28.51 10.33 31.17
N ARG A 18 -27.77 11.21 31.83
CA ARG A 18 -26.36 11.52 31.47
C ARG A 18 -25.48 10.26 31.56
N ILE A 19 -25.59 9.50 32.63
CA ILE A 19 -24.83 8.25 32.80
C ILE A 19 -25.13 7.30 31.63
N LYS A 20 -26.43 7.09 31.32
CA LYS A 20 -26.81 6.21 30.19
C LYS A 20 -26.27 6.71 28.85
N GLN A 21 -26.34 8.01 28.58
CA GLN A 21 -25.77 8.63 27.36
C GLN A 21 -24.26 8.46 27.28
N THR A 22 -23.55 8.71 28.38
CA THR A 22 -22.08 8.56 28.45
C THR A 22 -21.69 7.10 28.25
N GLN A 23 -22.44 6.17 28.82
CA GLN A 23 -22.20 4.73 28.69
C GLN A 23 -22.40 4.25 27.24
N ASN A 24 -23.46 4.75 26.57
CA ASN A 24 -23.68 4.48 25.16
C ASN A 24 -22.56 5.08 24.28
N GLY A 25 -22.14 6.33 24.55
CA GLY A 25 -21.02 6.96 23.86
C GLY A 25 -19.71 6.21 24.04
N TYR A 26 -19.42 5.77 25.26
CA TYR A 26 -18.24 4.94 25.55
C TYR A 26 -18.26 3.62 24.75
N ASN A 27 -19.39 2.92 24.75
CA ASN A 27 -19.52 1.67 23.99
C ASN A 27 -19.34 1.90 22.49
N LEU A 28 -19.90 2.98 21.93
CA LEU A 28 -19.75 3.33 20.53
C LEU A 28 -18.29 3.60 20.17
N LEU A 29 -17.58 4.37 21.02
CA LEU A 29 -16.15 4.64 20.82
C LEU A 29 -15.28 3.39 20.93
N LYS A 30 -15.65 2.48 21.84
CA LYS A 30 -14.98 1.18 21.96
C LYS A 30 -15.17 0.35 20.70
N LEU A 31 -16.38 0.24 20.17
CA LEU A 31 -16.64 -0.45 18.90
C LEU A 31 -15.88 0.16 17.73
N LYS A 32 -15.84 1.51 17.66
CA LYS A 32 -15.06 2.22 16.63
C LYS A 32 -13.57 1.89 16.74
N ARG A 33 -13.00 1.91 17.94
CA ARG A 33 -11.60 1.55 18.17
C ARG A 33 -11.33 0.11 17.75
N ASP A 34 -12.20 -0.82 18.17
CA ASP A 34 -12.00 -2.25 17.89
C ASP A 34 -12.12 -2.54 16.38
N GLY A 35 -13.02 -1.84 15.66
CA GLY A 35 -13.12 -1.90 14.21
C GLY A 35 -11.87 -1.37 13.50
N LEU A 36 -11.35 -0.21 13.91
CA LEU A 36 -10.10 0.33 13.36
C LEU A 36 -8.90 -0.59 13.63
N PHE A 37 -8.90 -1.26 14.79
CA PHE A 37 -7.83 -2.20 15.13
C PHE A 37 -7.88 -3.47 14.27
N HIS A 38 -9.09 -3.92 13.91
CA HIS A 38 -9.28 -5.03 12.98
C HIS A 38 -8.75 -4.69 11.59
N GLU A 39 -9.15 -3.55 11.04
CA GLU A 39 -8.65 -3.06 9.75
C GLU A 39 -7.12 -2.91 9.74
N PHE A 40 -6.56 -2.34 10.81
CA PHE A 40 -5.11 -2.23 10.94
C PHE A 40 -4.40 -3.59 10.89
N ARG A 41 -4.94 -4.60 11.56
CA ARG A 41 -4.34 -5.96 11.53
C ARG A 41 -4.41 -6.59 10.14
N THR A 42 -5.50 -6.40 9.43
CA THR A 42 -5.67 -6.89 8.05
C THR A 42 -4.63 -6.27 7.14
N LEU A 43 -4.53 -4.93 7.16
CA LEU A 43 -3.52 -4.21 6.36
C LEU A 43 -2.09 -4.60 6.73
N LEU A 44 -1.82 -4.87 8.01
CA LEU A 44 -0.49 -5.29 8.45
C LEU A 44 -0.12 -6.69 7.89
N SER A 45 -1.07 -7.64 7.89
CA SER A 45 -0.81 -8.97 7.30
C SER A 45 -0.60 -8.90 5.79
N GLU A 46 -1.42 -8.12 5.08
CA GLU A 46 -1.26 -7.88 3.64
C GLU A 46 0.11 -7.25 3.32
N MET A 47 0.54 -6.28 4.13
CA MET A 47 1.85 -5.64 3.98
C MET A 47 3.02 -6.62 4.19
N ILE A 48 2.92 -7.52 5.17
CA ILE A 48 3.95 -8.52 5.44
C ILE A 48 4.05 -9.50 4.27
N GLU A 49 2.90 -10.01 3.80
CA GLU A 49 2.85 -10.94 2.65
C GLU A 49 3.41 -10.28 1.37
N ALA A 50 2.99 -9.04 1.09
CA ALA A 50 3.51 -8.30 -0.05
C ALA A 50 5.03 -8.08 0.03
N ARG A 51 5.55 -7.78 1.23
CA ARG A 51 6.99 -7.61 1.45
C ARG A 51 7.78 -8.90 1.26
N GLU A 52 7.26 -10.02 1.74
CA GLU A 52 7.91 -11.33 1.56
C GLU A 52 7.92 -11.73 0.09
N GLY A 53 6.80 -11.53 -0.63
CA GLY A 53 6.72 -11.72 -2.08
C GLY A 53 7.74 -10.86 -2.82
N LEU A 54 7.81 -9.56 -2.49
CA LEU A 54 8.74 -8.62 -3.11
C LEU A 54 10.21 -9.06 -2.98
N VAL A 55 10.63 -9.58 -1.82
CA VAL A 55 12.02 -10.05 -1.62
C VAL A 55 12.37 -11.20 -2.56
N GLY A 56 11.41 -12.09 -2.82
CA GLY A 56 11.58 -13.21 -3.75
C GLY A 56 11.73 -12.74 -5.20
N THR A 57 10.78 -11.96 -5.68
CA THR A 57 10.77 -11.44 -7.07
C THR A 57 11.95 -10.51 -7.33
N TYR A 58 12.28 -9.63 -6.39
CA TYR A 58 13.46 -8.75 -6.52
C TYR A 58 14.77 -9.52 -6.64
N ARG A 59 14.94 -10.61 -5.89
CA ARG A 59 16.13 -11.46 -5.99
C ARG A 59 16.25 -12.09 -7.38
N GLN A 60 15.15 -12.58 -7.94
CA GLN A 60 15.13 -13.13 -9.29
C GLN A 60 15.49 -12.05 -10.33
N ALA A 61 14.88 -10.87 -10.22
CA ALA A 61 15.16 -9.75 -11.12
C ALA A 61 16.63 -9.33 -11.09
N VAL A 62 17.25 -9.26 -9.90
CA VAL A 62 18.68 -8.96 -9.76
C VAL A 62 19.56 -10.03 -10.38
N GLN A 63 19.19 -11.31 -10.29
CA GLN A 63 19.92 -12.40 -10.94
C GLN A 63 19.82 -12.29 -12.46
N SER A 64 18.63 -12.06 -13.02
CA SER A 64 18.40 -11.90 -14.46
C SER A 64 19.21 -10.72 -15.04
N ILE A 65 19.20 -9.56 -14.36
CA ILE A 65 19.98 -8.40 -14.84
C ILE A 65 21.48 -8.61 -14.73
N SER A 66 21.94 -9.36 -13.70
CA SER A 66 23.35 -9.70 -13.55
C SER A 66 23.82 -10.63 -14.67
N LEU A 67 22.97 -11.59 -15.05
CA LEU A 67 23.23 -12.50 -16.16
C LEU A 67 23.26 -11.75 -17.50
N ALA A 68 22.25 -10.89 -17.75
CA ALA A 68 22.22 -10.04 -18.93
C ALA A 68 23.49 -9.15 -19.04
N GLY A 69 23.91 -8.56 -17.93
CA GLY A 69 25.13 -7.75 -17.86
C GLY A 69 26.44 -8.53 -18.10
N ALA A 70 26.48 -9.81 -17.69
CA ALA A 70 27.63 -10.69 -17.92
C ALA A 70 27.75 -11.12 -19.39
N ILE A 71 26.62 -11.36 -20.08
CA ILE A 71 26.58 -11.85 -21.48
C ILE A 71 26.69 -10.69 -22.47
N GLU A 72 25.88 -9.67 -22.32
CA GLU A 72 25.75 -8.55 -23.28
C GLU A 72 26.64 -7.34 -22.93
N GLY A 73 27.16 -7.32 -21.71
CA GLY A 73 27.93 -6.20 -21.21
C GLY A 73 27.07 -5.10 -20.58
N GLY A 74 27.64 -4.44 -19.57
CA GLY A 74 26.93 -3.41 -18.78
C GLY A 74 26.51 -2.17 -19.58
N LEU A 75 27.14 -1.90 -20.71
CA LEU A 75 26.76 -0.76 -21.56
C LEU A 75 25.48 -1.04 -22.34
N ALA A 76 25.30 -2.27 -22.84
CA ALA A 76 24.09 -2.69 -23.54
C ALA A 76 22.86 -2.64 -22.60
N VAL A 77 23.00 -3.16 -21.38
CA VAL A 77 21.95 -3.10 -20.35
C VAL A 77 21.58 -1.65 -20.00
N LYS A 78 22.57 -0.77 -19.83
CA LYS A 78 22.32 0.65 -19.54
C LYS A 78 21.63 1.37 -20.69
N SER A 79 22.01 1.10 -21.93
CA SER A 79 21.38 1.71 -23.10
C SER A 79 19.93 1.25 -23.26
N ALA A 80 19.63 -0.03 -23.02
CA ALA A 80 18.29 -0.56 -23.00
C ALA A 80 17.44 0.08 -21.89
N ALA A 81 17.98 0.23 -20.68
CA ALA A 81 17.29 0.89 -19.57
C ALA A 81 16.94 2.36 -19.85
N ILE A 82 17.78 3.08 -20.58
CA ILE A 82 17.52 4.48 -20.99
C ILE A 82 16.43 4.54 -22.08
N ALA A 83 16.37 3.53 -22.94
CA ALA A 83 15.40 3.47 -24.04
C ALA A 83 13.96 3.18 -23.55
N ILE A 84 13.80 2.61 -22.36
CA ILE A 84 12.48 2.36 -21.75
C ILE A 84 11.84 3.70 -21.38
N SER A 85 10.82 4.08 -22.15
CA SER A 85 10.08 5.35 -21.97
C SER A 85 8.91 5.21 -21.01
N ASN A 86 8.35 4.00 -20.86
CA ASN A 86 7.21 3.75 -20.00
C ASN A 86 7.67 3.65 -18.54
N ARG A 87 7.22 4.58 -17.70
CA ARG A 87 7.53 4.60 -16.28
C ARG A 87 6.27 4.24 -15.49
N PRO A 88 6.36 3.37 -14.47
CA PRO A 88 5.26 3.14 -13.58
C PRO A 88 4.90 4.43 -12.85
N GLU A 89 3.62 4.72 -12.79
CA GLU A 89 3.08 5.90 -12.10
C GLU A 89 2.33 5.44 -10.86
N VAL A 90 2.53 6.16 -9.76
CA VAL A 90 1.87 5.86 -8.49
C VAL A 90 0.85 6.94 -8.21
N GLU A 91 -0.43 6.57 -8.19
CA GLU A 91 -1.53 7.45 -7.83
C GLU A 91 -1.92 7.22 -6.36
N VAL A 92 -2.01 8.31 -5.61
CA VAL A 92 -2.42 8.28 -4.21
C VAL A 92 -3.79 8.93 -4.07
N SER A 93 -4.79 8.13 -3.72
CA SER A 93 -6.16 8.59 -3.50
C SER A 93 -6.55 8.48 -2.01
N PRO A 94 -7.32 9.45 -1.46
CA PRO A 94 -7.79 9.37 -0.09
C PRO A 94 -8.93 8.36 0.03
N ARG A 95 -8.82 7.40 0.96
CA ARG A 95 -9.88 6.47 1.35
C ARG A 95 -10.33 6.75 2.77
N ASN A 96 -11.63 6.77 3.02
CA ASN A 96 -12.17 6.98 4.37
C ASN A 96 -12.50 5.62 5.03
N ILE A 97 -11.87 5.34 6.17
CA ILE A 97 -12.13 4.16 6.98
C ILE A 97 -12.68 4.63 8.33
N MET A 98 -13.96 4.45 8.57
CA MET A 98 -14.67 4.82 9.83
C MET A 98 -14.41 6.27 10.28
N GLY A 99 -14.28 7.21 9.31
CA GLY A 99 -14.03 8.63 9.60
C GLY A 99 -12.56 9.01 9.74
N VAL A 100 -11.63 8.09 9.48
CA VAL A 100 -10.19 8.36 9.36
C VAL A 100 -9.82 8.32 7.89
N VAL A 101 -9.20 9.38 7.39
CA VAL A 101 -8.72 9.45 6.01
C VAL A 101 -7.36 8.78 5.94
N VAL A 102 -7.26 7.73 5.14
CA VAL A 102 -6.02 6.99 4.88
C VAL A 102 -5.66 7.08 3.40
N PRO A 103 -4.36 7.15 3.04
CA PRO A 103 -3.96 7.09 1.65
C PRO A 103 -4.18 5.67 1.09
N SER A 104 -4.78 5.59 -0.10
CA SER A 104 -4.84 4.38 -0.91
C SER A 104 -3.92 4.56 -2.11
N VAL A 105 -2.98 3.65 -2.28
CA VAL A 105 -1.98 3.70 -3.33
C VAL A 105 -2.39 2.75 -4.45
N GLN A 106 -2.40 3.26 -5.68
CA GLN A 106 -2.67 2.46 -6.88
C GLN A 106 -1.53 2.69 -7.87
N GLY A 107 -1.03 1.61 -8.46
CA GLY A 107 -0.03 1.68 -9.52
C GLY A 107 -0.71 1.63 -10.88
N THR A 108 -0.31 2.54 -11.77
CA THR A 108 -0.71 2.54 -13.18
C THR A 108 0.53 2.31 -14.05
N ASN A 109 0.34 1.76 -15.26
CA ASN A 109 1.42 1.43 -16.19
C ASN A 109 2.48 0.46 -15.62
N LEU A 110 2.03 -0.52 -14.82
CA LEU A 110 2.93 -1.48 -14.18
C LEU A 110 3.51 -2.50 -15.17
N THR A 111 2.80 -2.81 -16.25
CA THR A 111 3.23 -3.76 -17.27
C THR A 111 3.45 -3.06 -18.60
N SER A 112 4.61 -3.25 -19.19
CA SER A 112 4.90 -2.77 -20.55
C SER A 112 5.11 -3.97 -21.48
N THR A 113 4.43 -3.97 -22.63
CA THR A 113 4.68 -4.95 -23.69
C THR A 113 6.04 -4.67 -24.35
N ILE A 114 6.66 -5.70 -24.96
CA ILE A 114 7.95 -5.58 -25.65
C ILE A 114 7.93 -4.45 -26.68
N SER A 115 6.80 -4.23 -27.36
CA SER A 115 6.61 -3.16 -28.35
C SER A 115 6.57 -1.76 -27.74
N GLU A 116 6.19 -1.61 -26.48
CA GLU A 116 6.09 -0.33 -25.77
C GLU A 116 7.39 0.09 -25.08
N ARG A 117 8.34 -0.84 -24.96
CA ARG A 117 9.63 -0.59 -24.29
C ARG A 117 10.57 0.32 -25.08
N GLY A 118 10.26 0.63 -26.36
CA GLY A 118 11.11 1.50 -27.20
C GLY A 118 12.45 0.88 -27.59
N VAL A 119 12.71 -0.36 -27.21
CA VAL A 119 13.89 -1.11 -27.63
C VAL A 119 13.53 -1.81 -28.94
N GLY A 120 14.30 -1.53 -30.02
CA GLY A 120 14.02 -2.12 -31.32
C GLY A 120 14.11 -3.65 -31.30
N LEU A 121 13.18 -4.31 -32.01
CA LEU A 121 13.16 -5.76 -32.20
C LEU A 121 14.44 -6.33 -32.83
N ILE A 122 15.23 -5.48 -33.50
CA ILE A 122 16.48 -5.85 -34.16
C ILE A 122 17.65 -5.38 -33.28
N GLY A 123 18.36 -6.33 -32.66
CA GLY A 123 19.49 -6.07 -31.75
C GLY A 123 19.13 -6.15 -30.25
N GLY A 124 17.89 -6.50 -29.91
CA GLY A 124 17.50 -6.86 -28.54
C GLY A 124 18.04 -8.24 -28.18
N SER A 125 18.55 -8.38 -26.96
CA SER A 125 18.96 -9.66 -26.40
C SER A 125 17.82 -10.27 -25.61
N ALA A 126 17.58 -11.57 -25.77
CA ALA A 126 16.60 -12.31 -24.98
C ALA A 126 16.86 -12.20 -23.46
N TYR A 127 18.12 -12.04 -23.05
CA TYR A 127 18.49 -11.87 -21.63
C TYR A 127 18.10 -10.50 -21.09
N ILE A 128 18.15 -9.45 -21.92
CA ILE A 128 17.69 -8.11 -21.53
C ILE A 128 16.16 -8.09 -21.40
N ASP A 129 15.47 -8.76 -22.32
CA ASP A 129 14.00 -8.87 -22.29
C ASP A 129 13.54 -9.67 -21.06
N GLU A 130 14.19 -10.79 -20.76
CA GLU A 130 13.91 -11.60 -19.57
C GLU A 130 14.16 -10.81 -18.27
N ALA A 131 15.24 -10.00 -18.23
CA ALA A 131 15.51 -9.12 -17.10
C ALA A 131 14.43 -8.05 -16.95
N ALA A 132 13.97 -7.45 -18.06
CA ALA A 132 12.90 -6.47 -18.04
C ALA A 132 11.57 -7.07 -17.59
N ASP A 133 11.23 -8.29 -18.03
CA ASP A 133 10.03 -9.03 -17.59
C ASP A 133 10.09 -9.33 -16.08
N SER A 134 11.25 -9.76 -15.59
CA SER A 134 11.45 -10.04 -14.16
C SER A 134 11.31 -8.79 -13.26
N TYR A 135 11.57 -7.60 -13.79
CA TYR A 135 11.38 -6.33 -13.07
C TYR A 135 9.95 -5.79 -13.17
N SER A 136 9.17 -6.25 -14.14
CA SER A 136 7.76 -5.84 -14.33
C SER A 136 6.77 -6.75 -13.60
N ALA A 137 7.21 -7.88 -13.09
CA ALA A 137 6.42 -8.86 -12.32
C ALA A 137 6.26 -8.45 -10.85
#